data_19bd947064e2c402b5e666a2f42b3f37
#
_entry.id   19bd947064e2c402b5e666a2f42b3f37
#
_cell.length_a   1.000
_cell.length_b   1.000
_cell.length_c   1.000
_cell.angle_alpha   90.00
_cell.angle_beta   90.00
_cell.angle_gamma   90.00
#
_symmetry.space_group_name_H-M   'P 1'
#
loop_
_entity.id
_entity.type
_entity.pdbx_description
1 polymer ?
#
loop_
_entity_poly.entity_id
_entity_poly.type
_entity_poly.pdbx_seq_one_letter_code
_entity_poly.pdbx_strand_id
1 'polypeptide(L)'
;MTISLGKTGILKFGIGLIALTVAASVQAKTLVYCSEGSPEGFNPQLFTSGTTYDASSVPIYNRLVEFKLGTTEIEPGLAEKWEVSEDGKTYTFHLRKGVKWQDNKDFKPTRDFNADDVIYSFMRQKDDKHPYHKVSGGSYEYFQGMGMGDLITNIVKVDDNTVRFELARPESPFLADLAMDFASILSAEYADNMLKAGTPEKVDLNPIGTGPFQLQQYQKDSRILYKAFDGYWGTKPKIDRLVFSITPDASVRYAKLQKNECQVMPYPNPADIARMKEDKTINLMEQPGLNVGYLSFNVEKKPLDNVKVRQALTMAVNKQAIIDAVYQGAGQAAKNLIPPTMWGYNDDVKDYAYDPAKAKELLKDAGLPDGFAIDLWAMPVQRPYNPNARRMAEMIQSDWAKVGVKAKIVTYEWGEYLKRAKDGEHETVMMGWTGDNGDPDNFFATLFSCDAAKQGSNYSKWCYKPFEDVIQPARAESDHDKRVALYKQAQVVMHDQAPALIVAHSTVYEPVRKEVKGYVVDPLGKHHFENVSLD
;
A
#
# COMPACT_ATOMS: atom_id res chain seq x y z
N MET A 1 63.92 70.24 41.71
CA MET A 1 64.29 71.43 40.95
C MET A 1 64.14 71.09 39.49
N THR A 2 63.45 71.91 38.82
CA THR A 2 63.24 72.01 37.36
C THR A 2 62.27 71.03 36.66
N ILE A 3 61.14 71.56 36.33
CA ILE A 3 60.00 71.13 35.55
C ILE A 3 60.39 71.12 34.04
N SER A 4 59.93 70.11 33.31
CA SER A 4 59.79 70.24 31.84
C SER A 4 58.49 69.64 31.37
N LEU A 5 57.68 70.48 30.74
CA LEU A 5 56.46 70.18 30.00
C LEU A 5 56.76 69.46 28.68
N GLY A 6 55.98 68.48 28.30
CA GLY A 6 56.06 67.77 27.04
C GLY A 6 54.73 67.24 26.50
N LYS A 7 54.12 67.99 25.63
CA LYS A 7 53.25 67.71 24.49
C LYS A 7 52.16 66.64 24.56
N THR A 8 50.94 67.10 24.49
CA THR A 8 49.68 66.44 24.14
C THR A 8 49.71 65.72 22.76
N GLY A 9 49.49 64.38 22.80
CA GLY A 9 49.23 63.58 21.58
C GLY A 9 47.74 63.26 21.49
N ILE A 10 47.12 63.72 20.42
CA ILE A 10 45.68 63.42 20.11
C ILE A 10 45.57 62.03 19.59
N LEU A 11 44.90 61.13 20.39
CA LEU A 11 44.57 59.77 19.98
C LEU A 11 43.27 59.82 19.16
N LYS A 12 43.34 59.56 17.85
CA LYS A 12 42.18 59.38 17.00
C LYS A 12 41.59 57.98 17.27
N PHE A 13 40.44 57.94 17.90
CA PHE A 13 39.62 56.73 17.98
C PHE A 13 38.96 56.47 16.64
N GLY A 14 39.42 55.47 15.89
CA GLY A 14 38.76 54.93 14.75
C GLY A 14 37.60 54.02 15.20
N ILE A 15 36.37 54.47 15.00
CA ILE A 15 35.18 53.63 15.19
C ILE A 15 35.14 52.64 14.01
N GLY A 16 35.63 51.43 14.25
CA GLY A 16 35.44 50.28 13.34
C GLY A 16 33.99 49.80 13.44
N LEU A 17 33.20 50.05 12.38
CA LEU A 17 31.87 49.47 12.20
C LEU A 17 32.04 47.96 11.96
N ILE A 18 31.87 47.15 13.00
CA ILE A 18 31.75 45.67 12.84
C ILE A 18 30.35 45.42 12.31
N ALA A 19 30.24 45.21 11.00
CA ALA A 19 29.03 44.66 10.38
C ALA A 19 28.84 43.21 10.89
N LEU A 20 27.98 43.02 11.88
CA LEU A 20 27.46 41.69 12.23
C LEU A 20 26.61 41.22 11.04
N THR A 21 27.17 40.39 10.19
CA THR A 21 26.40 39.57 9.26
C THR A 21 25.66 38.51 10.12
N VAL A 22 24.40 38.77 10.45
CA VAL A 22 23.49 37.75 10.95
C VAL A 22 23.28 36.78 9.78
N ALA A 23 24.07 35.72 9.77
CA ALA A 23 23.75 34.54 8.97
C ALA A 23 22.43 33.97 9.53
N ALA A 24 21.32 34.32 8.87
CA ALA A 24 20.07 33.64 9.15
C ALA A 24 20.30 32.15 8.85
N SER A 25 20.46 31.36 9.91
CA SER A 25 20.46 29.90 9.77
C SER A 25 19.09 29.52 9.22
N VAL A 26 19.03 29.21 7.93
CA VAL A 26 17.84 28.61 7.34
C VAL A 26 17.66 27.27 8.03
N GLN A 27 16.75 27.23 9.00
CA GLN A 27 16.41 25.99 9.68
C GLN A 27 15.78 25.05 8.65
N ALA A 28 16.35 23.85 8.51
CA ALA A 28 15.85 22.85 7.56
C ALA A 28 14.37 22.53 7.87
N LYS A 29 13.51 22.67 6.88
CA LYS A 29 12.08 22.37 6.99
C LYS A 29 11.90 20.86 7.10
N THR A 30 11.48 20.38 8.26
CA THR A 30 11.30 18.97 8.56
C THR A 30 9.82 18.67 8.76
N LEU A 31 9.26 17.77 7.96
CA LEU A 31 7.94 17.18 8.16
C LEU A 31 8.09 15.86 8.92
N VAL A 32 7.28 15.68 9.95
CA VAL A 32 7.18 14.41 10.69
C VAL A 32 5.81 13.78 10.43
N TYR A 33 5.82 12.60 9.86
CA TYR A 33 4.67 11.73 9.67
C TYR A 33 4.66 10.68 10.78
N CYS A 34 3.59 10.58 11.56
CA CYS A 34 3.41 9.54 12.58
C CYS A 34 2.90 8.26 11.91
N SER A 35 3.81 7.41 11.43
CA SER A 35 3.47 6.13 10.80
C SER A 35 2.93 5.11 11.81
N GLU A 36 2.02 4.24 11.37
CA GLU A 36 1.39 3.21 12.19
C GLU A 36 2.25 1.94 12.38
N GLY A 37 3.33 1.80 11.61
CA GLY A 37 4.18 0.61 11.72
C GLY A 37 5.50 0.72 10.98
N SER A 38 6.37 -0.26 11.23
CA SER A 38 7.60 -0.45 10.46
C SER A 38 7.31 -1.06 9.09
N PRO A 39 8.01 -0.65 8.02
CA PRO A 39 7.95 -1.36 6.75
C PRO A 39 8.55 -2.76 6.89
N GLU A 40 8.09 -3.69 6.08
CA GLU A 40 8.67 -5.03 5.94
C GLU A 40 10.04 -5.00 5.29
N GLY A 41 10.27 -4.01 4.43
CA GLY A 41 11.51 -3.74 3.71
C GLY A 41 11.41 -2.48 2.87
N PHE A 42 12.40 -2.26 1.99
CA PHE A 42 12.46 -1.07 1.13
C PHE A 42 12.42 -1.40 -0.37
N ASN A 43 12.18 -2.65 -0.73
CA ASN A 43 11.92 -3.01 -2.12
C ASN A 43 10.42 -3.32 -2.30
N PRO A 44 9.66 -2.43 -2.96
CA PRO A 44 8.22 -2.58 -3.12
C PRO A 44 7.80 -3.74 -4.05
N GLN A 45 8.74 -4.35 -4.76
CA GLN A 45 8.46 -5.53 -5.59
C GLN A 45 8.19 -6.80 -4.76
N LEU A 46 8.66 -6.82 -3.49
CA LEU A 46 8.63 -8.01 -2.62
C LEU A 46 7.45 -8.04 -1.64
N PHE A 47 6.70 -6.94 -1.50
CA PHE A 47 5.68 -6.77 -0.46
C PHE A 47 4.40 -6.16 -1.03
N THR A 48 3.32 -6.22 -0.22
CA THR A 48 2.00 -5.70 -0.61
C THR A 48 1.39 -4.75 0.43
N SER A 49 2.11 -4.43 1.51
CA SER A 49 1.56 -3.59 2.58
C SER A 49 1.72 -2.09 2.31
N GLY A 50 0.68 -1.30 2.59
CA GLY A 50 0.71 0.15 2.48
C GLY A 50 1.82 0.80 3.30
N THR A 51 2.12 0.27 4.50
CA THR A 51 3.24 0.73 5.35
C THR A 51 4.60 0.64 4.63
N THR A 52 4.80 -0.44 3.86
CA THR A 52 6.01 -0.63 3.05
C THR A 52 6.02 0.32 1.86
N TYR A 53 4.89 0.56 1.22
CA TYR A 53 4.79 1.49 0.08
C TYR A 53 5.04 2.93 0.49
N ASP A 54 4.43 3.39 1.58
CA ASP A 54 4.69 4.73 2.14
C ASP A 54 6.17 4.95 2.45
N ALA A 55 6.87 3.89 2.90
CA ALA A 55 8.29 3.97 3.24
C ALA A 55 9.24 3.78 2.05
N SER A 56 8.77 3.19 0.95
CA SER A 56 9.65 2.79 -0.17
C SER A 56 9.23 3.39 -1.51
N SER A 57 8.18 2.85 -2.14
CA SER A 57 7.80 3.22 -3.51
C SER A 57 7.42 4.69 -3.64
N VAL A 58 6.74 5.25 -2.64
CA VAL A 58 6.30 6.65 -2.65
C VAL A 58 7.48 7.63 -2.54
N PRO A 59 8.37 7.54 -1.54
CA PRO A 59 9.46 8.50 -1.41
C PRO A 59 10.68 8.20 -2.28
N ILE A 60 11.00 6.93 -2.55
CA ILE A 60 12.32 6.54 -3.09
C ILE A 60 12.29 6.28 -4.59
N TYR A 61 11.21 5.69 -5.11
CA TYR A 61 11.15 5.18 -6.48
C TYR A 61 10.17 5.94 -7.37
N ASN A 62 10.26 5.67 -8.67
CA ASN A 62 9.24 6.01 -9.66
C ASN A 62 8.96 4.80 -10.55
N ARG A 63 7.86 4.87 -11.31
CA ARG A 63 7.38 3.88 -12.26
C ARG A 63 7.39 4.43 -13.68
N LEU A 64 7.15 3.61 -14.67
CA LEU A 64 7.04 4.07 -16.07
C LEU A 64 5.89 5.06 -16.24
N VAL A 65 4.76 4.75 -15.62
CA VAL A 65 3.58 5.60 -15.52
C VAL A 65 3.20 5.75 -14.05
N GLU A 66 2.54 6.84 -13.70
CA GLU A 66 2.16 7.18 -12.33
C GLU A 66 0.66 7.43 -12.26
N PHE A 67 0.09 7.37 -11.06
CA PHE A 67 -1.23 7.95 -10.84
C PHE A 67 -1.09 9.44 -10.56
N LYS A 68 -1.92 10.24 -11.21
CA LYS A 68 -2.05 11.65 -10.90
C LYS A 68 -2.51 11.81 -9.44
N LEU A 69 -1.75 12.54 -8.67
CA LEU A 69 -1.95 12.68 -7.22
C LEU A 69 -3.42 12.95 -6.84
N GLY A 70 -3.93 12.13 -5.93
CA GLY A 70 -5.31 12.19 -5.44
C GLY A 70 -6.37 11.62 -6.40
N THR A 71 -5.95 10.92 -7.46
CA THR A 71 -6.84 10.29 -8.45
C THR A 71 -6.35 8.90 -8.84
N THR A 72 -7.11 8.22 -9.70
CA THR A 72 -6.71 6.97 -10.35
C THR A 72 -6.40 7.16 -11.84
N GLU A 73 -6.28 8.42 -12.30
CA GLU A 73 -5.89 8.75 -13.67
C GLU A 73 -4.41 8.48 -13.88
N ILE A 74 -4.07 7.85 -15.01
CA ILE A 74 -2.69 7.56 -15.39
C ILE A 74 -2.05 8.81 -16.02
N GLU A 75 -0.85 9.14 -15.56
CA GLU A 75 -0.01 10.20 -16.12
C GLU A 75 1.42 9.71 -16.43
N PRO A 76 2.20 10.43 -17.25
CA PRO A 76 3.59 10.11 -17.51
C PRO A 76 4.46 10.14 -16.24
N GLY A 77 5.21 9.04 -16.00
CA GLY A 77 6.25 8.93 -14.98
C GLY A 77 7.65 8.97 -15.61
N LEU A 78 8.40 7.87 -15.47
CA LEU A 78 9.70 7.70 -16.12
C LEU A 78 9.60 7.52 -17.65
N ALA A 79 8.42 7.14 -18.16
CA ALA A 79 8.08 7.28 -19.57
C ALA A 79 7.38 8.61 -19.81
N GLU A 80 7.83 9.37 -20.83
CA GLU A 80 7.19 10.62 -21.23
C GLU A 80 5.91 10.39 -22.04
N LYS A 81 5.84 9.27 -22.75
CA LYS A 81 4.70 8.81 -23.53
C LYS A 81 4.81 7.32 -23.83
N TRP A 82 3.72 6.75 -24.26
CA TRP A 82 3.66 5.35 -24.71
C TRP A 82 2.71 5.19 -25.89
N GLU A 83 2.86 4.10 -26.61
CA GLU A 83 2.03 3.69 -27.74
C GLU A 83 1.52 2.27 -27.47
N VAL A 84 0.26 2.01 -27.82
CA VAL A 84 -0.36 0.69 -27.69
C VAL A 84 -0.76 0.22 -29.08
N SER A 85 -0.44 -1.02 -29.43
CA SER A 85 -0.85 -1.62 -30.70
C SER A 85 -2.37 -1.81 -30.76
N GLU A 86 -2.93 -1.87 -31.97
CA GLU A 86 -4.38 -2.03 -32.20
C GLU A 86 -4.95 -3.30 -31.55
N ASP A 87 -4.15 -4.36 -31.46
CA ASP A 87 -4.55 -5.62 -30.82
C ASP A 87 -4.38 -5.61 -29.29
N GLY A 88 -3.93 -4.49 -28.71
CA GLY A 88 -3.75 -4.32 -27.27
C GLY A 88 -2.65 -5.17 -26.64
N LYS A 89 -1.73 -5.75 -27.44
CA LYS A 89 -0.71 -6.69 -26.94
C LYS A 89 0.70 -6.12 -26.92
N THR A 90 0.92 -4.96 -27.48
CA THR A 90 2.25 -4.35 -27.52
C THR A 90 2.20 -2.93 -26.96
N TYR A 91 3.05 -2.66 -25.98
CA TYR A 91 3.18 -1.37 -25.34
C TYR A 91 4.62 -0.87 -25.52
N THR A 92 4.79 0.25 -26.22
CA THR A 92 6.11 0.88 -26.44
C THR A 92 6.21 2.15 -25.62
N PHE A 93 7.15 2.17 -24.67
CA PHE A 93 7.40 3.30 -23.77
C PHE A 93 8.61 4.08 -24.20
N HIS A 94 8.46 5.41 -24.35
CA HIS A 94 9.56 6.35 -24.60
C HIS A 94 10.01 6.96 -23.27
N LEU A 95 11.24 6.63 -22.87
CA LEU A 95 11.75 6.94 -21.55
C LEU A 95 12.26 8.38 -21.45
N ARG A 96 12.06 8.99 -20.30
CA ARG A 96 12.59 10.32 -19.93
C ARG A 96 14.11 10.29 -19.89
N LYS A 97 14.73 11.29 -20.49
CA LYS A 97 16.20 11.44 -20.50
C LYS A 97 16.68 12.30 -19.34
N GLY A 98 17.91 12.07 -18.89
CA GLY A 98 18.56 12.90 -17.88
C GLY A 98 18.05 12.69 -16.46
N VAL A 99 17.28 11.62 -16.19
CA VAL A 99 16.80 11.27 -14.85
C VAL A 99 17.95 10.73 -14.03
N LYS A 100 18.24 11.40 -12.91
CA LYS A 100 19.34 11.05 -12.00
C LYS A 100 18.89 10.01 -10.98
N TRP A 101 19.81 9.13 -10.63
CA TRP A 101 19.69 8.23 -9.51
C TRP A 101 20.14 8.89 -8.22
N GLN A 102 19.51 8.53 -7.10
CA GLN A 102 20.04 8.79 -5.77
C GLN A 102 21.36 8.05 -5.57
N ASP A 103 22.17 8.49 -4.61
CA ASP A 103 23.35 7.77 -4.14
C ASP A 103 23.15 7.25 -2.72
N ASN A 104 24.04 6.38 -2.27
CA ASN A 104 24.12 5.98 -0.86
C ASN A 104 25.59 5.78 -0.45
N LYS A 105 25.81 5.32 0.78
CA LYS A 105 27.18 5.06 1.29
C LYS A 105 27.93 3.94 0.56
N ASP A 106 27.20 3.04 -0.09
CA ASP A 106 27.73 1.84 -0.75
C ASP A 106 27.94 2.07 -2.26
N PHE A 107 27.27 3.08 -2.86
CA PHE A 107 27.24 3.26 -4.31
C PHE A 107 27.00 4.71 -4.75
N LYS A 108 27.74 5.12 -5.79
CA LYS A 108 27.53 6.34 -6.54
C LYS A 108 27.23 6.02 -8.00
N PRO A 109 26.05 6.43 -8.52
CA PRO A 109 25.70 6.21 -9.92
C PRO A 109 26.69 6.89 -10.88
N THR A 110 27.00 6.22 -11.99
CA THR A 110 27.87 6.76 -13.05
C THR A 110 27.11 7.10 -14.32
N ARG A 111 25.85 6.69 -14.42
CA ARG A 111 24.94 6.98 -15.52
C ARG A 111 23.54 7.39 -15.03
N ASP A 112 22.78 7.98 -15.94
CA ASP A 112 21.37 8.28 -15.74
C ASP A 112 20.50 7.02 -15.95
N PHE A 113 19.22 7.10 -15.57
CA PHE A 113 18.21 6.10 -15.86
C PHE A 113 18.08 5.81 -17.36
N ASN A 114 17.93 4.55 -17.73
CA ASN A 114 17.70 4.10 -19.10
C ASN A 114 16.92 2.78 -19.17
N ALA A 115 16.79 2.20 -20.38
CA ALA A 115 16.03 0.98 -20.64
C ALA A 115 16.56 -0.27 -19.90
N ASP A 116 17.86 -0.33 -19.58
CA ASP A 116 18.43 -1.47 -18.84
C ASP A 116 17.85 -1.57 -17.42
N ASP A 117 17.53 -0.44 -16.80
CA ASP A 117 16.92 -0.40 -15.47
C ASP A 117 15.48 -0.96 -15.49
N VAL A 118 14.74 -0.64 -16.55
CA VAL A 118 13.40 -1.19 -16.75
C VAL A 118 13.45 -2.72 -16.93
N ILE A 119 14.32 -3.19 -17.80
CA ILE A 119 14.48 -4.64 -18.06
C ILE A 119 14.90 -5.35 -16.78
N TYR A 120 15.91 -4.85 -16.06
CA TYR A 120 16.34 -5.40 -14.79
C TYR A 120 15.17 -5.53 -13.79
N SER A 121 14.39 -4.47 -13.64
CA SER A 121 13.31 -4.39 -12.64
C SER A 121 12.22 -5.42 -12.88
N PHE A 122 11.88 -5.67 -14.13
CA PHE A 122 10.85 -6.65 -14.49
C PHE A 122 11.41 -8.07 -14.63
N MET A 123 12.60 -8.25 -15.20
CA MET A 123 13.21 -9.56 -15.34
C MET A 123 13.60 -10.19 -14.01
N ARG A 124 13.97 -9.38 -13.00
CA ARG A 124 14.15 -9.85 -11.63
C ARG A 124 12.89 -10.55 -11.10
N GLN A 125 11.71 -10.03 -11.42
CA GLN A 125 10.44 -10.60 -10.97
C GLN A 125 10.00 -11.80 -11.83
N LYS A 126 10.29 -11.75 -13.16
CA LYS A 126 9.81 -12.71 -14.15
C LYS A 126 10.65 -13.96 -14.27
N ASP A 127 11.97 -13.81 -14.37
CA ASP A 127 12.90 -14.91 -14.70
C ASP A 127 13.46 -15.53 -13.43
N ASP A 128 13.09 -16.78 -13.15
CA ASP A 128 13.56 -17.56 -12.01
C ASP A 128 15.08 -17.82 -12.01
N LYS A 129 15.73 -17.66 -13.17
CA LYS A 129 17.18 -17.77 -13.35
C LYS A 129 17.90 -16.43 -13.20
N HIS A 130 17.18 -15.32 -13.12
CA HIS A 130 17.78 -14.01 -12.93
C HIS A 130 18.56 -13.98 -11.61
N PRO A 131 19.83 -13.48 -11.58
CA PRO A 131 20.69 -13.51 -10.38
C PRO A 131 20.04 -12.91 -9.13
N TYR A 132 19.14 -11.96 -9.33
CA TYR A 132 18.41 -11.27 -8.25
C TYR A 132 17.08 -11.90 -7.88
N HIS A 133 16.58 -12.89 -8.65
CA HIS A 133 15.22 -13.41 -8.43
C HIS A 133 15.02 -13.92 -7.01
N LYS A 134 16.00 -14.60 -6.42
CA LYS A 134 15.93 -15.18 -5.07
C LYS A 134 16.54 -14.30 -3.98
N VAL A 135 17.09 -13.16 -4.33
CA VAL A 135 17.65 -12.23 -3.34
C VAL A 135 16.50 -11.67 -2.47
N SER A 136 16.72 -11.61 -1.15
CA SER A 136 15.73 -11.18 -0.15
C SER A 136 14.43 -12.00 -0.14
N GLY A 137 14.53 -13.29 -0.52
CA GLY A 137 13.40 -14.24 -0.45
C GLY A 137 12.77 -14.62 -1.79
N GLY A 138 12.77 -13.71 -2.78
CA GLY A 138 12.30 -14.01 -4.14
C GLY A 138 10.79 -14.26 -4.26
N SER A 139 9.99 -13.64 -3.41
CA SER A 139 8.53 -13.70 -3.48
C SER A 139 8.01 -12.38 -4.03
N TYR A 140 7.42 -12.42 -5.23
CA TYR A 140 6.89 -11.25 -5.94
C TYR A 140 5.37 -11.35 -6.00
N GLU A 141 4.74 -11.08 -4.87
CA GLU A 141 3.34 -11.43 -4.61
C GLU A 141 2.35 -10.80 -5.60
N TYR A 142 2.52 -9.51 -5.94
CA TYR A 142 1.72 -8.87 -6.98
C TYR A 142 2.02 -9.44 -8.36
N PHE A 143 3.28 -9.44 -8.76
CA PHE A 143 3.69 -9.88 -10.09
C PHE A 143 3.25 -11.31 -10.38
N GLN A 144 3.41 -12.21 -9.42
CA GLN A 144 3.04 -13.62 -9.53
C GLN A 144 1.52 -13.81 -9.39
N GLY A 145 0.92 -13.18 -8.37
CA GLY A 145 -0.51 -13.32 -8.08
C GLY A 145 -1.42 -12.74 -9.15
N MET A 146 -0.98 -11.73 -9.87
CA MET A 146 -1.70 -11.16 -11.02
C MET A 146 -1.40 -11.89 -12.34
N GLY A 147 -0.56 -12.92 -12.33
CA GLY A 147 -0.20 -13.69 -13.52
C GLY A 147 0.66 -12.93 -14.53
N MET A 148 1.39 -11.90 -14.09
CA MET A 148 2.22 -11.05 -14.97
C MET A 148 3.33 -11.85 -15.67
N GLY A 149 3.84 -12.92 -15.02
CA GLY A 149 4.87 -13.77 -15.59
C GLY A 149 4.46 -14.45 -16.90
N ASP A 150 3.21 -14.90 -16.98
CA ASP A 150 2.64 -15.52 -18.18
C ASP A 150 2.06 -14.45 -19.14
N LEU A 151 1.57 -13.34 -18.61
CA LEU A 151 1.04 -12.24 -19.41
C LEU A 151 2.14 -11.55 -20.24
N ILE A 152 3.24 -11.15 -19.62
CA ILE A 152 4.36 -10.47 -20.28
C ILE A 152 5.21 -11.55 -20.96
N THR A 153 5.10 -11.70 -22.27
CA THR A 153 5.89 -12.68 -23.03
C THR A 153 7.32 -12.23 -23.26
N ASN A 154 7.51 -10.93 -23.49
CA ASN A 154 8.82 -10.36 -23.78
C ASN A 154 8.92 -8.89 -23.32
N ILE A 155 10.15 -8.46 -22.99
CA ILE A 155 10.51 -7.07 -22.73
C ILE A 155 11.74 -6.76 -23.56
N VAL A 156 11.59 -5.88 -24.55
CA VAL A 156 12.60 -5.60 -25.57
C VAL A 156 13.21 -4.23 -25.33
N LYS A 157 14.53 -4.17 -25.20
CA LYS A 157 15.28 -2.93 -25.34
C LYS A 157 15.32 -2.56 -26.83
N VAL A 158 14.57 -1.55 -27.23
CA VAL A 158 14.61 -1.02 -28.60
C VAL A 158 15.84 -0.15 -28.78
N ASP A 159 16.09 0.75 -27.83
CA ASP A 159 17.29 1.55 -27.66
C ASP A 159 17.43 1.97 -26.19
N ASP A 160 18.40 2.83 -25.83
CA ASP A 160 18.63 3.23 -24.45
C ASP A 160 17.46 4.02 -23.83
N ASN A 161 16.57 4.60 -24.64
CA ASN A 161 15.43 5.39 -24.17
C ASN A 161 14.08 4.85 -24.67
N THR A 162 14.04 3.63 -25.18
CA THR A 162 12.80 3.01 -25.67
C THR A 162 12.74 1.54 -25.25
N VAL A 163 11.67 1.17 -24.56
CA VAL A 163 11.42 -0.21 -24.15
C VAL A 163 10.04 -0.65 -24.63
N ARG A 164 9.91 -1.91 -25.04
CA ARG A 164 8.68 -2.50 -25.53
C ARG A 164 8.29 -3.72 -24.72
N PHE A 165 7.07 -3.75 -24.22
CA PHE A 165 6.45 -4.92 -23.60
C PHE A 165 5.56 -5.62 -24.63
N GLU A 166 5.66 -6.93 -24.69
CA GLU A 166 4.85 -7.81 -25.54
C GLU A 166 4.02 -8.73 -24.64
N LEU A 167 2.71 -8.78 -24.84
CA LEU A 167 1.76 -9.52 -24.02
C LEU A 167 1.20 -10.73 -24.75
N ALA A 168 0.91 -11.81 -24.03
CA ALA A 168 0.28 -13.01 -24.56
C ALA A 168 -1.18 -12.74 -25.04
N ARG A 169 -1.86 -11.81 -24.38
CA ARG A 169 -3.22 -11.38 -24.65
C ARG A 169 -3.39 -9.89 -24.35
N PRO A 170 -4.47 -9.25 -24.84
CA PRO A 170 -4.84 -7.92 -24.35
C PRO A 170 -5.07 -7.96 -22.84
N GLU A 171 -4.70 -6.88 -22.15
CA GLU A 171 -4.88 -6.72 -20.71
C GLU A 171 -5.32 -5.28 -20.44
N SER A 172 -6.61 -5.07 -20.20
CA SER A 172 -7.16 -3.71 -20.05
C SER A 172 -6.58 -2.95 -18.86
N PRO A 173 -6.32 -3.55 -17.68
CA PRO A 173 -5.71 -2.85 -16.56
C PRO A 173 -4.19 -2.66 -16.70
N PHE A 174 -3.52 -3.14 -17.74
CA PHE A 174 -2.05 -3.22 -17.80
C PHE A 174 -1.32 -1.90 -17.50
N LEU A 175 -1.79 -0.76 -18.04
CA LEU A 175 -1.18 0.54 -17.72
C LEU A 175 -1.39 0.93 -16.25
N ALA A 176 -2.56 0.66 -15.70
CA ALA A 176 -2.85 0.89 -14.28
C ALA A 176 -2.01 -0.03 -13.40
N ASP A 177 -1.78 -1.27 -13.82
CA ASP A 177 -0.90 -2.21 -13.12
C ASP A 177 0.57 -1.74 -13.14
N LEU A 178 1.03 -1.13 -14.24
CA LEU A 178 2.37 -0.56 -14.33
C LEU A 178 2.56 0.73 -13.50
N ALA A 179 1.48 1.36 -13.02
CA ALA A 179 1.52 2.47 -12.08
C ALA A 179 1.52 2.00 -10.61
N MET A 180 1.30 0.70 -10.36
CA MET A 180 1.34 0.13 -9.01
C MET A 180 2.78 0.01 -8.48
N ASP A 181 2.89 -0.15 -7.18
CA ASP A 181 4.16 -0.12 -6.44
C ASP A 181 5.15 -1.21 -6.84
N PHE A 182 4.66 -2.43 -7.16
CA PHE A 182 5.50 -3.53 -7.62
C PHE A 182 6.24 -3.24 -8.94
N ALA A 183 5.73 -2.29 -9.73
CA ALA A 183 6.34 -1.86 -10.98
C ALA A 183 7.40 -0.76 -10.81
N SER A 184 7.82 -0.46 -9.58
CA SER A 184 8.91 0.47 -9.28
C SER A 184 10.19 0.09 -9.99
N ILE A 185 10.87 1.09 -10.57
CA ILE A 185 12.11 0.89 -11.32
C ILE A 185 13.32 1.00 -10.40
N LEU A 186 14.15 -0.03 -10.41
CA LEU A 186 15.38 -0.17 -9.65
C LEU A 186 16.59 0.02 -10.56
N SER A 187 17.74 0.43 -10.01
CA SER A 187 18.97 0.64 -10.76
C SER A 187 19.67 -0.68 -11.08
N ALA A 188 19.79 -1.01 -12.36
CA ALA A 188 20.57 -2.14 -12.83
C ALA A 188 22.07 -1.97 -12.53
N GLU A 189 22.60 -0.75 -12.66
CA GLU A 189 24.00 -0.45 -12.36
C GLU A 189 24.34 -0.70 -10.90
N TYR A 190 23.47 -0.27 -9.97
CA TYR A 190 23.64 -0.54 -8.55
C TYR A 190 23.60 -2.03 -8.25
N ALA A 191 22.63 -2.73 -8.86
CA ALA A 191 22.53 -4.17 -8.73
C ALA A 191 23.78 -4.90 -9.22
N ASP A 192 24.28 -4.58 -10.41
CA ASP A 192 25.50 -5.18 -10.95
C ASP A 192 26.71 -4.96 -10.03
N ASN A 193 26.84 -3.78 -9.45
CA ASN A 193 27.93 -3.47 -8.52
C ASN A 193 27.81 -4.27 -7.21
N MET A 194 26.61 -4.37 -6.62
CA MET A 194 26.40 -5.13 -5.38
C MET A 194 26.56 -6.64 -5.60
N LEU A 195 26.15 -7.15 -6.75
CA LEU A 195 26.37 -8.55 -7.12
C LEU A 195 27.87 -8.88 -7.23
N LYS A 196 28.64 -8.02 -7.93
CA LYS A 196 30.10 -8.14 -8.04
C LYS A 196 30.81 -8.02 -6.69
N ALA A 197 30.26 -7.21 -5.78
CA ALA A 197 30.79 -7.05 -4.42
C ALA A 197 30.39 -8.21 -3.47
N GLY A 198 29.55 -9.15 -3.92
CA GLY A 198 29.07 -10.27 -3.09
C GLY A 198 28.05 -9.85 -2.00
N THR A 199 27.38 -8.71 -2.17
CA THR A 199 26.38 -8.16 -1.23
C THR A 199 25.10 -7.75 -1.95
N PRO A 200 24.46 -8.66 -2.73
CA PRO A 200 23.29 -8.31 -3.55
C PRO A 200 22.09 -7.81 -2.73
N GLU A 201 21.93 -8.25 -1.48
CA GLU A 201 20.85 -7.83 -0.59
C GLU A 201 20.87 -6.32 -0.27
N LYS A 202 22.00 -5.65 -0.46
CA LYS A 202 22.10 -4.20 -0.24
C LYS A 202 21.20 -3.39 -1.16
N VAL A 203 20.88 -3.88 -2.35
CA VAL A 203 19.93 -3.23 -3.24
C VAL A 203 18.56 -3.05 -2.58
N ASP A 204 18.15 -4.03 -1.79
CA ASP A 204 16.87 -4.02 -1.09
C ASP A 204 16.93 -3.37 0.30
N LEU A 205 18.09 -3.43 0.98
CA LEU A 205 18.29 -2.91 2.33
C LEU A 205 18.74 -1.44 2.37
N ASN A 206 19.54 -1.02 1.40
CA ASN A 206 20.05 0.35 1.24
C ASN A 206 19.64 0.90 -0.12
N PRO A 207 18.34 1.11 -0.37
CA PRO A 207 17.84 1.44 -1.69
C PRO A 207 18.35 2.77 -2.22
N ILE A 208 18.44 2.85 -3.54
CA ILE A 208 18.50 4.09 -4.29
C ILE A 208 17.39 4.07 -5.33
N GLY A 209 16.79 5.21 -5.60
CA GLY A 209 15.73 5.37 -6.59
C GLY A 209 15.86 6.67 -7.36
N THR A 210 14.83 6.98 -8.10
CA THR A 210 14.70 8.24 -8.85
C THR A 210 13.67 9.18 -8.21
N GLY A 211 13.10 8.79 -7.07
CA GLY A 211 12.01 9.48 -6.38
C GLY A 211 12.45 10.74 -5.62
N PRO A 212 11.49 11.49 -5.04
CA PRO A 212 11.71 12.81 -4.47
C PRO A 212 12.53 12.82 -3.17
N PHE A 213 12.58 11.69 -2.44
CA PHE A 213 13.26 11.61 -1.16
C PHE A 213 14.24 10.44 -1.12
N GLN A 214 15.40 10.67 -0.55
CA GLN A 214 16.49 9.73 -0.41
C GLN A 214 16.57 9.20 1.02
N LEU A 215 16.56 7.88 1.19
CA LEU A 215 16.71 7.24 2.51
C LEU A 215 18.07 7.58 3.14
N GLN A 216 18.04 8.02 4.40
CA GLN A 216 19.24 8.34 5.17
C GLN A 216 19.46 7.33 6.30
N GLN A 217 18.42 6.95 7.01
CA GLN A 217 18.50 6.06 8.15
C GLN A 217 17.18 5.35 8.39
N TYR A 218 17.26 4.10 8.78
CA TYR A 218 16.15 3.32 9.33
C TYR A 218 16.52 2.73 10.68
N GLN A 219 15.68 2.94 11.66
CA GLN A 219 15.69 2.29 12.96
C GLN A 219 14.34 1.60 13.16
N LYS A 220 14.33 0.27 13.06
CA LYS A 220 13.10 -0.53 13.20
C LYS A 220 12.35 -0.15 14.47
N ASP A 221 11.02 -0.07 14.38
CA ASP A 221 10.08 0.27 15.45
C ASP A 221 10.31 1.66 16.10
N SER A 222 11.10 2.52 15.46
CA SER A 222 11.43 3.85 15.95
C SER A 222 11.20 4.92 14.87
N ARG A 223 12.03 4.97 13.84
CA ARG A 223 11.95 6.03 12.84
C ARG A 223 12.61 5.68 11.51
N ILE A 224 12.18 6.40 10.46
CA ILE A 224 12.86 6.46 9.17
C ILE A 224 13.17 7.92 8.86
N LEU A 225 14.39 8.20 8.40
CA LEU A 225 14.83 9.54 8.02
C LEU A 225 15.10 9.59 6.52
N TYR A 226 14.54 10.60 5.88
CA TYR A 226 14.80 10.92 4.48
C TYR A 226 15.27 12.36 4.35
N LYS A 227 16.05 12.65 3.30
CA LYS A 227 16.32 14.00 2.82
C LYS A 227 15.69 14.19 1.44
N ALA A 228 15.29 15.40 1.11
CA ALA A 228 14.89 15.74 -0.25
C ALA A 228 16.04 15.45 -1.22
N PHE A 229 15.71 14.88 -2.39
CA PHE A 229 16.70 14.58 -3.42
C PHE A 229 16.87 15.78 -4.35
N ASP A 230 18.04 16.39 -4.31
CA ASP A 230 18.35 17.57 -5.13
C ASP A 230 18.34 17.31 -6.64
N GLY A 231 18.61 16.06 -7.03
CA GLY A 231 18.61 15.59 -8.41
C GLY A 231 17.25 15.11 -8.93
N TYR A 232 16.19 15.30 -8.15
CA TYR A 232 14.86 14.82 -8.54
C TYR A 232 14.39 15.49 -9.84
N TRP A 233 13.95 14.68 -10.78
CA TRP A 233 13.54 15.12 -12.13
C TRP A 233 12.18 15.83 -12.17
N GLY A 234 11.32 15.60 -11.16
CA GLY A 234 10.03 16.26 -11.00
C GLY A 234 10.14 17.58 -10.23
N THR A 235 9.03 18.02 -9.64
CA THR A 235 9.04 19.23 -8.80
C THR A 235 9.81 18.94 -7.51
N LYS A 236 10.85 19.75 -7.24
CA LYS A 236 11.65 19.59 -6.02
C LYS A 236 10.78 19.74 -4.77
N PRO A 237 10.88 18.81 -3.78
CA PRO A 237 10.18 18.93 -2.52
C PRO A 237 10.46 20.26 -1.81
N LYS A 238 9.42 20.85 -1.20
CA LYS A 238 9.52 22.11 -0.44
C LYS A 238 9.96 21.91 1.01
N ILE A 239 10.01 20.66 1.47
CA ILE A 239 10.59 20.25 2.74
C ILE A 239 11.97 19.64 2.51
N ASP A 240 12.92 19.91 3.41
CA ASP A 240 14.29 19.42 3.29
C ASP A 240 14.42 17.99 3.84
N ARG A 241 13.63 17.66 4.86
CA ARG A 241 13.64 16.37 5.55
C ARG A 241 12.23 15.85 5.76
N LEU A 242 12.09 14.53 5.57
CA LEU A 242 10.89 13.79 5.89
C LEU A 242 11.26 12.74 6.96
N VAL A 243 10.50 12.70 8.04
CA VAL A 243 10.70 11.75 9.16
C VAL A 243 9.44 10.94 9.34
N PHE A 244 9.57 9.62 9.29
CA PHE A 244 8.52 8.72 9.76
C PHE A 244 8.78 8.39 11.23
N SER A 245 7.94 8.87 12.12
CA SER A 245 7.94 8.52 13.55
C SER A 245 7.03 7.31 13.74
N ILE A 246 7.61 6.11 13.87
CA ILE A 246 6.85 4.88 13.98
C ILE A 246 6.13 4.84 15.32
N THR A 247 4.82 4.86 15.29
CA THR A 247 3.95 5.01 16.46
C THR A 247 2.68 4.17 16.26
N PRO A 248 2.70 2.87 16.63
CA PRO A 248 1.60 1.96 16.32
C PRO A 248 0.25 2.33 16.96
N ASP A 249 0.26 2.86 18.17
CA ASP A 249 -0.96 3.24 18.88
C ASP A 249 -1.55 4.56 18.36
N ALA A 250 -2.80 4.55 17.93
CA ALA A 250 -3.47 5.72 17.36
C ALA A 250 -3.71 6.85 18.36
N SER A 251 -3.94 6.53 19.64
CA SER A 251 -4.10 7.54 20.68
C SER A 251 -2.80 8.28 20.92
N VAL A 252 -1.67 7.55 20.87
CA VAL A 252 -0.32 8.16 20.99
C VAL A 252 -0.01 8.99 19.74
N ARG A 253 -0.38 8.53 18.52
CA ARG A 253 -0.26 9.34 17.29
C ARG A 253 -1.02 10.65 17.43
N TYR A 254 -2.27 10.59 17.90
CA TYR A 254 -3.08 11.78 18.10
C TYR A 254 -2.48 12.73 19.16
N ALA A 255 -1.99 12.21 20.28
CA ALA A 255 -1.32 13.03 21.29
C ALA A 255 -0.07 13.74 20.74
N LYS A 256 0.72 13.07 19.90
CA LYS A 256 1.87 13.67 19.19
C LYS A 256 1.44 14.74 18.21
N LEU A 257 0.37 14.50 17.43
CA LEU A 257 -0.19 15.48 16.51
C LEU A 257 -0.64 16.75 17.22
N GLN A 258 -1.35 16.62 18.36
CA GLN A 258 -1.78 17.75 19.19
C GLN A 258 -0.61 18.59 19.72
N LYS A 259 0.50 17.94 20.07
CA LYS A 259 1.73 18.60 20.56
C LYS A 259 2.64 19.10 19.43
N ASN A 260 2.24 18.93 18.20
CA ASN A 260 3.08 19.22 17.01
C ASN A 260 4.40 18.44 16.96
N GLU A 261 4.43 17.25 17.55
CA GLU A 261 5.55 16.30 17.46
C GLU A 261 5.49 15.50 16.13
N CYS A 262 4.33 15.46 15.49
CA CYS A 262 4.15 15.11 14.08
C CYS A 262 3.08 16.00 13.44
N GLN A 263 3.11 16.13 12.11
CA GLN A 263 2.24 17.02 11.37
C GLN A 263 1.16 16.29 10.59
N VAL A 264 1.33 15.00 10.33
CA VAL A 264 0.38 14.13 9.64
C VAL A 264 0.32 12.80 10.38
N MET A 265 -0.85 12.23 10.55
CA MET A 265 -1.04 10.86 11.05
C MET A 265 -2.12 10.13 10.26
N PRO A 266 -1.95 8.83 9.98
CA PRO A 266 -2.98 7.99 9.38
C PRO A 266 -3.87 7.37 10.44
N TYR A 267 -5.02 6.89 10.03
CA TYR A 267 -5.90 5.96 10.75
C TYR A 267 -6.18 6.36 12.21
N PRO A 268 -6.86 7.50 12.46
CA PRO A 268 -7.28 7.88 13.80
C PRO A 268 -8.29 6.89 14.37
N ASN A 269 -8.38 6.81 15.70
CA ASN A 269 -9.48 6.08 16.32
C ASN A 269 -10.82 6.72 15.94
N PRO A 270 -11.83 5.97 15.51
CA PRO A 270 -13.15 6.51 15.21
C PRO A 270 -13.76 7.34 16.35
N ALA A 271 -13.53 6.95 17.60
CA ALA A 271 -13.97 7.67 18.78
C ALA A 271 -13.37 9.09 18.92
N ASP A 272 -12.24 9.37 18.28
CA ASP A 272 -11.55 10.66 18.35
C ASP A 272 -11.99 11.64 17.24
N ILE A 273 -12.70 11.16 16.21
CA ILE A 273 -13.06 11.94 15.02
C ILE A 273 -13.86 13.20 15.37
N ALA A 274 -14.85 13.08 16.25
CA ALA A 274 -15.65 14.24 16.68
C ALA A 274 -14.78 15.33 17.32
N ARG A 275 -13.85 14.94 18.20
CA ARG A 275 -12.92 15.85 18.87
C ARG A 275 -11.91 16.47 17.88
N MET A 276 -11.46 15.71 16.90
CA MET A 276 -10.58 16.22 15.84
C MET A 276 -11.26 17.25 14.94
N LYS A 277 -12.56 17.09 14.65
CA LYS A 277 -13.36 18.08 13.89
C LYS A 277 -13.46 19.42 14.61
N GLU A 278 -13.43 19.43 15.94
CA GLU A 278 -13.49 20.64 16.76
C GLU A 278 -12.11 21.29 16.98
N ASP A 279 -11.02 20.56 16.77
CA ASP A 279 -9.66 21.05 17.00
C ASP A 279 -9.23 22.05 15.90
N LYS A 280 -9.10 23.33 16.29
CA LYS A 280 -8.74 24.42 15.38
C LYS A 280 -7.32 24.32 14.82
N THR A 281 -6.47 23.47 15.36
CA THR A 281 -5.07 23.29 14.91
C THR A 281 -4.94 22.16 13.87
N ILE A 282 -6.01 21.39 13.69
CA ILE A 282 -6.06 20.24 12.78
C ILE A 282 -7.00 20.55 11.61
N ASN A 283 -6.63 20.08 10.44
CA ASN A 283 -7.48 19.88 9.30
C ASN A 283 -7.76 18.39 9.19
N LEU A 284 -8.98 17.96 9.54
CA LEU A 284 -9.38 16.57 9.38
C LEU A 284 -9.88 16.37 7.95
N MET A 285 -9.06 15.72 7.14
CA MET A 285 -9.42 15.36 5.77
C MET A 285 -10.18 14.03 5.78
N GLU A 286 -11.16 13.89 4.91
CA GLU A 286 -11.97 12.68 4.82
C GLU A 286 -12.34 12.36 3.37
N GLN A 287 -12.41 11.07 3.04
CA GLN A 287 -12.97 10.59 1.76
C GLN A 287 -13.50 9.16 1.90
N PRO A 288 -14.46 8.74 1.05
CA PRO A 288 -14.81 7.33 0.94
C PRO A 288 -13.58 6.51 0.55
N GLY A 289 -13.30 5.45 1.30
CA GLY A 289 -12.16 4.59 1.01
C GLY A 289 -12.45 3.64 -0.16
N LEU A 290 -11.49 3.48 -1.06
CA LEU A 290 -11.48 2.36 -2.00
C LEU A 290 -11.00 1.10 -1.27
N ASN A 291 -11.74 0.67 -0.24
CA ASN A 291 -11.27 -0.39 0.63
C ASN A 291 -12.36 -1.38 1.02
N VAL A 292 -11.93 -2.52 1.53
CA VAL A 292 -12.81 -3.55 2.09
C VAL A 292 -12.10 -4.26 3.24
N GLY A 293 -12.81 -4.43 4.35
CA GLY A 293 -12.41 -5.31 5.45
C GLY A 293 -13.17 -6.64 5.35
N TYR A 294 -12.48 -7.76 5.46
CA TYR A 294 -13.07 -9.10 5.37
C TYR A 294 -12.39 -10.11 6.28
N LEU A 295 -13.06 -11.22 6.50
CA LEU A 295 -12.51 -12.42 7.13
C LEU A 295 -12.45 -13.53 6.08
N SER A 296 -11.27 -13.94 5.70
CA SER A 296 -11.05 -15.00 4.72
C SER A 296 -11.21 -16.39 5.35
N PHE A 297 -11.82 -17.32 4.60
CA PHE A 297 -11.97 -18.73 4.96
C PHE A 297 -10.98 -19.57 4.14
N ASN A 298 -9.99 -20.20 4.78
CA ASN A 298 -9.06 -21.06 4.08
C ASN A 298 -9.74 -22.38 3.67
N VAL A 299 -10.10 -22.49 2.39
CA VAL A 299 -10.85 -23.66 1.88
C VAL A 299 -10.04 -24.95 1.83
N GLU A 300 -8.73 -24.90 2.03
CA GLU A 300 -7.88 -26.09 2.17
C GLU A 300 -7.99 -26.72 3.58
N LYS A 301 -8.57 -25.99 4.54
CA LYS A 301 -8.77 -26.46 5.92
C LYS A 301 -10.22 -26.95 6.11
N LYS A 302 -10.39 -28.19 6.57
CA LYS A 302 -11.72 -28.70 6.94
C LYS A 302 -12.19 -28.05 8.25
N PRO A 303 -13.50 -27.74 8.36
CA PRO A 303 -14.58 -28.01 7.40
C PRO A 303 -14.85 -26.84 6.41
N LEU A 304 -13.92 -25.91 6.23
CA LEU A 304 -14.10 -24.71 5.40
C LEU A 304 -14.12 -24.99 3.89
N ASP A 305 -13.76 -26.20 3.46
CA ASP A 305 -13.94 -26.68 2.08
C ASP A 305 -15.43 -26.78 1.68
N ASN A 306 -16.34 -26.91 2.67
CA ASN A 306 -17.77 -26.97 2.44
C ASN A 306 -18.40 -25.57 2.38
N VAL A 307 -19.01 -25.21 1.25
CA VAL A 307 -19.67 -23.90 1.05
C VAL A 307 -20.78 -23.63 2.08
N LYS A 308 -21.56 -24.65 2.49
CA LYS A 308 -22.61 -24.49 3.52
C LYS A 308 -22.04 -24.06 4.87
N VAL A 309 -20.83 -24.51 5.22
CA VAL A 309 -20.14 -24.09 6.44
C VAL A 309 -19.75 -22.62 6.35
N ARG A 310 -19.18 -22.19 5.21
CA ARG A 310 -18.79 -20.79 5.00
C ARG A 310 -20.00 -19.85 5.02
N GLN A 311 -21.09 -20.24 4.37
CA GLN A 311 -22.37 -19.51 4.40
C GLN A 311 -22.93 -19.43 5.83
N ALA A 312 -22.91 -20.54 6.58
CA ALA A 312 -23.35 -20.59 7.97
C ALA A 312 -22.52 -19.63 8.86
N LEU A 313 -21.20 -19.66 8.74
CA LEU A 313 -20.31 -18.77 9.47
C LEU A 313 -20.57 -17.29 9.13
N THR A 314 -20.90 -16.99 7.87
CA THR A 314 -21.28 -15.64 7.43
C THR A 314 -22.61 -15.20 8.02
N MET A 315 -23.66 -16.04 7.94
CA MET A 315 -25.00 -15.74 8.47
C MET A 315 -25.04 -15.65 10.00
N ALA A 316 -24.09 -16.29 10.68
CA ALA A 316 -24.00 -16.24 12.14
C ALA A 316 -23.45 -14.90 12.67
N VAL A 317 -22.87 -14.04 11.84
CA VAL A 317 -22.24 -12.79 12.28
C VAL A 317 -23.17 -11.59 12.11
N ASN A 318 -23.36 -10.82 13.19
CA ASN A 318 -24.09 -9.55 13.17
C ASN A 318 -23.19 -8.41 12.68
N LYS A 319 -23.12 -8.24 11.36
CA LYS A 319 -22.28 -7.19 10.75
C LYS A 319 -22.65 -5.78 11.21
N GLN A 320 -23.95 -5.49 11.36
CA GLN A 320 -24.38 -4.15 11.80
C GLN A 320 -23.86 -3.83 13.20
N ALA A 321 -23.91 -4.76 14.12
CA ALA A 321 -23.35 -4.57 15.45
C ALA A 321 -21.82 -4.32 15.41
N ILE A 322 -21.11 -4.97 14.49
CA ILE A 322 -19.67 -4.71 14.27
C ILE A 322 -19.46 -3.30 13.74
N ILE A 323 -20.23 -2.86 12.73
CA ILE A 323 -20.15 -1.49 12.19
C ILE A 323 -20.33 -0.47 13.30
N ASP A 324 -21.37 -0.63 14.12
CA ASP A 324 -21.68 0.31 15.19
C ASP A 324 -20.57 0.36 16.26
N ALA A 325 -20.03 -0.80 16.67
CA ALA A 325 -19.07 -0.90 17.76
C ALA A 325 -17.62 -0.65 17.37
N VAL A 326 -17.22 -1.01 16.13
CA VAL A 326 -15.84 -0.94 15.66
C VAL A 326 -15.59 0.30 14.80
N TYR A 327 -16.50 0.62 13.87
CA TYR A 327 -16.33 1.75 12.95
C TYR A 327 -16.94 3.05 13.44
N GLN A 328 -17.94 3.01 14.33
CA GLN A 328 -18.53 4.19 15.02
C GLN A 328 -18.89 5.34 14.06
N GLY A 329 -19.49 5.01 12.92
CA GLY A 329 -19.86 5.98 11.87
C GLY A 329 -18.80 6.19 10.78
N ALA A 330 -17.59 5.62 10.93
CA ALA A 330 -16.53 5.70 9.93
C ALA A 330 -16.57 4.51 8.94
N GLY A 331 -17.68 3.82 8.80
CA GLY A 331 -17.83 2.69 7.88
C GLY A 331 -19.28 2.27 7.68
N GLN A 332 -19.48 1.44 6.67
CA GLN A 332 -20.76 0.83 6.33
C GLN A 332 -20.60 -0.67 6.12
N ALA A 333 -21.67 -1.43 6.37
CA ALA A 333 -21.68 -2.87 6.12
C ALA A 333 -21.48 -3.15 4.64
N ALA A 334 -20.57 -4.07 4.33
CA ALA A 334 -20.28 -4.48 2.97
C ALA A 334 -21.00 -5.77 2.60
N LYS A 335 -21.49 -5.85 1.38
CA LYS A 335 -22.09 -7.04 0.76
C LYS A 335 -21.25 -7.57 -0.41
N ASN A 336 -20.44 -6.69 -1.01
CA ASN A 336 -19.58 -7.00 -2.15
C ASN A 336 -18.12 -6.73 -1.79
N LEU A 337 -17.22 -7.34 -2.55
CA LEU A 337 -15.77 -7.17 -2.39
C LEU A 337 -15.32 -5.75 -2.73
N ILE A 338 -15.85 -5.15 -3.81
CA ILE A 338 -15.56 -3.77 -4.20
C ILE A 338 -16.50 -2.79 -3.51
N PRO A 339 -16.05 -1.55 -3.18
CA PRO A 339 -16.90 -0.54 -2.55
C PRO A 339 -17.93 0.04 -3.53
N PRO A 340 -19.05 0.61 -3.02
CA PRO A 340 -20.09 1.20 -3.86
C PRO A 340 -19.63 2.34 -4.77
N THR A 341 -18.49 2.97 -4.45
CA THR A 341 -17.89 4.06 -5.23
C THR A 341 -17.12 3.57 -6.44
N MET A 342 -16.87 2.26 -6.53
CA MET A 342 -16.14 1.67 -7.65
C MET A 342 -17.09 1.28 -8.78
N TRP A 343 -16.67 1.57 -10.02
CA TRP A 343 -17.41 1.11 -11.19
C TRP A 343 -17.53 -0.42 -11.19
N GLY A 344 -18.60 -0.94 -11.78
CA GLY A 344 -18.89 -2.38 -11.78
C GLY A 344 -19.51 -2.91 -10.48
N TYR A 345 -19.77 -2.04 -9.46
CA TYR A 345 -20.47 -2.46 -8.26
C TYR A 345 -21.86 -3.01 -8.57
N ASN A 346 -22.23 -4.12 -7.92
CA ASN A 346 -23.52 -4.79 -8.13
C ASN A 346 -24.47 -4.55 -6.96
N ASP A 347 -25.41 -3.63 -7.11
CA ASP A 347 -26.43 -3.33 -6.10
C ASP A 347 -27.46 -4.46 -5.93
N ASP A 348 -27.63 -5.32 -6.94
CA ASP A 348 -28.64 -6.39 -6.93
C ASP A 348 -28.27 -7.54 -6.01
N VAL A 349 -26.97 -7.71 -5.70
CA VAL A 349 -26.53 -8.71 -4.69
C VAL A 349 -27.15 -8.35 -3.34
N LYS A 350 -27.84 -9.31 -2.74
CA LYS A 350 -28.41 -9.19 -1.39
C LYS A 350 -27.42 -9.76 -0.38
N ASP A 351 -27.16 -8.99 0.66
CA ASP A 351 -26.29 -9.47 1.73
C ASP A 351 -26.89 -10.67 2.47
N TYR A 352 -26.02 -11.49 3.07
CA TYR A 352 -26.45 -12.51 3.98
C TYR A 352 -27.11 -11.88 5.22
N ALA A 353 -28.36 -12.23 5.47
CA ALA A 353 -29.04 -11.80 6.70
C ALA A 353 -28.36 -12.43 7.93
N TYR A 354 -28.27 -11.66 9.02
CA TYR A 354 -27.90 -12.22 10.31
C TYR A 354 -29.00 -13.19 10.79
N ASP A 355 -28.73 -14.47 10.68
CA ASP A 355 -29.69 -15.54 11.02
C ASP A 355 -28.96 -16.74 11.67
N PRO A 356 -28.74 -16.71 12.99
CA PRO A 356 -28.12 -17.82 13.70
C PRO A 356 -28.91 -19.13 13.64
N ALA A 357 -30.24 -19.09 13.47
CA ALA A 357 -31.07 -20.28 13.35
C ALA A 357 -30.78 -20.97 12.01
N LYS A 358 -30.79 -20.22 10.92
CA LYS A 358 -30.43 -20.72 9.58
C LYS A 358 -28.99 -21.22 9.52
N ALA A 359 -28.06 -20.50 10.18
CA ALA A 359 -26.67 -20.93 10.29
C ALA A 359 -26.54 -22.33 10.94
N LYS A 360 -27.30 -22.61 12.03
CA LYS A 360 -27.35 -23.94 12.66
C LYS A 360 -27.90 -25.03 11.72
N GLU A 361 -28.93 -24.71 10.94
CA GLU A 361 -29.47 -25.65 9.95
C GLU A 361 -28.40 -26.02 8.91
N LEU A 362 -27.69 -25.02 8.37
CA LEU A 362 -26.62 -25.24 7.40
C LEU A 362 -25.45 -26.05 7.97
N LEU A 363 -25.07 -25.80 9.23
CA LEU A 363 -24.05 -26.61 9.93
C LEU A 363 -24.52 -28.05 10.11
N LYS A 364 -25.78 -28.28 10.52
CA LYS A 364 -26.38 -29.62 10.62
C LYS A 364 -26.38 -30.32 9.27
N ASP A 365 -26.79 -29.65 8.21
CA ASP A 365 -26.77 -30.17 6.84
C ASP A 365 -25.35 -30.51 6.35
N ALA A 366 -24.34 -29.79 6.86
CA ALA A 366 -22.93 -30.07 6.60
C ALA A 366 -22.35 -31.20 7.48
N GLY A 367 -23.18 -31.85 8.34
CA GLY A 367 -22.74 -32.92 9.24
C GLY A 367 -22.09 -32.42 10.54
N LEU A 368 -22.32 -31.17 10.92
CA LEU A 368 -21.72 -30.50 12.10
C LEU A 368 -22.80 -29.96 13.06
N PRO A 369 -23.75 -30.81 13.53
CA PRO A 369 -24.86 -30.33 14.35
C PRO A 369 -24.43 -29.72 15.70
N ASP A 370 -23.28 -30.15 16.23
CA ASP A 370 -22.73 -29.68 17.50
C ASP A 370 -21.69 -28.57 17.34
N GLY A 371 -21.49 -28.10 16.11
CA GLY A 371 -20.46 -27.13 15.78
C GLY A 371 -19.05 -27.73 15.71
N PHE A 372 -18.01 -26.88 15.80
CA PHE A 372 -16.60 -27.28 15.71
C PHE A 372 -15.71 -26.20 16.33
N ALA A 373 -14.41 -26.51 16.50
CA ALA A 373 -13.40 -25.55 16.92
C ALA A 373 -12.67 -24.98 15.69
N ILE A 374 -12.28 -23.69 15.76
CA ILE A 374 -11.62 -22.99 14.65
C ILE A 374 -10.72 -21.88 15.17
N ASP A 375 -9.60 -21.64 14.49
CA ASP A 375 -8.75 -20.48 14.74
C ASP A 375 -9.28 -19.24 13.98
N LEU A 376 -9.34 -18.10 14.69
CA LEU A 376 -9.72 -16.81 14.15
C LEU A 376 -8.54 -15.85 14.30
N TRP A 377 -7.86 -15.55 13.20
CA TRP A 377 -6.70 -14.68 13.23
C TRP A 377 -7.10 -13.22 13.15
N ALA A 378 -6.66 -12.42 14.13
CA ALA A 378 -6.90 -11.00 14.22
C ALA A 378 -5.63 -10.21 13.96
N MET A 379 -5.70 -9.20 13.10
CA MET A 379 -4.57 -8.30 12.80
C MET A 379 -4.11 -7.56 14.06
N PRO A 380 -2.78 -7.41 14.28
CA PRO A 380 -2.24 -6.68 15.42
C PRO A 380 -2.22 -5.16 15.23
N VAL A 381 -2.48 -4.67 14.00
CA VAL A 381 -2.36 -3.27 13.59
C VAL A 381 -3.69 -2.72 13.12
N GLN A 382 -3.84 -1.38 13.23
CA GLN A 382 -4.94 -0.67 12.58
C GLN A 382 -4.68 -0.58 11.07
N ARG A 383 -5.77 -0.68 10.30
CA ARG A 383 -5.78 -0.47 8.85
C ARG A 383 -6.96 0.42 8.47
N PRO A 384 -6.93 1.08 7.29
CA PRO A 384 -8.05 1.90 6.84
C PRO A 384 -9.37 1.12 6.89
N TYR A 385 -9.33 -0.13 6.45
CA TYR A 385 -10.49 -1.01 6.37
C TYR A 385 -10.85 -1.74 7.69
N ASN A 386 -10.06 -1.61 8.74
CA ASN A 386 -10.35 -2.22 10.05
C ASN A 386 -9.66 -1.44 11.20
N PRO A 387 -10.39 -0.57 11.89
CA PRO A 387 -9.83 0.26 12.95
C PRO A 387 -9.56 -0.50 14.25
N ASN A 388 -10.18 -1.68 14.46
CA ASN A 388 -9.97 -2.50 15.66
C ASN A 388 -10.28 -3.98 15.39
N ALA A 389 -9.30 -4.68 14.83
CA ALA A 389 -9.44 -6.09 14.48
C ALA A 389 -9.66 -7.00 15.70
N ARG A 390 -9.05 -6.68 16.84
CA ARG A 390 -9.25 -7.46 18.07
C ARG A 390 -10.70 -7.38 18.54
N ARG A 391 -11.28 -6.18 18.58
CA ARG A 391 -12.70 -6.00 18.97
C ARG A 391 -13.62 -6.72 17.99
N MET A 392 -13.35 -6.62 16.70
CA MET A 392 -14.10 -7.35 15.67
C MET A 392 -14.02 -8.86 15.88
N ALA A 393 -12.83 -9.41 16.17
CA ALA A 393 -12.65 -10.83 16.43
C ALA A 393 -13.43 -11.32 17.65
N GLU A 394 -13.42 -10.55 18.74
CA GLU A 394 -14.19 -10.86 19.96
C GLU A 394 -15.70 -10.91 19.69
N MET A 395 -16.21 -10.00 18.85
CA MET A 395 -17.62 -10.00 18.46
C MET A 395 -17.97 -11.20 17.56
N ILE A 396 -17.14 -11.52 16.57
CA ILE A 396 -17.32 -12.70 15.71
C ILE A 396 -17.24 -13.98 16.55
N GLN A 397 -16.28 -14.10 17.45
CA GLN A 397 -16.15 -15.22 18.39
C GLN A 397 -17.43 -15.41 19.21
N SER A 398 -17.99 -14.33 19.74
CA SER A 398 -19.23 -14.34 20.51
C SER A 398 -20.43 -14.80 19.65
N ASP A 399 -20.51 -14.31 18.41
CA ASP A 399 -21.59 -14.67 17.50
C ASP A 399 -21.50 -16.13 17.06
N TRP A 400 -20.32 -16.62 16.71
CA TRP A 400 -20.09 -18.00 16.34
C TRP A 400 -20.37 -18.98 17.48
N ALA A 401 -20.09 -18.58 18.73
CA ALA A 401 -20.41 -19.39 19.89
C ALA A 401 -21.92 -19.71 20.00
N LYS A 402 -22.82 -18.82 19.56
CA LYS A 402 -24.28 -19.02 19.55
C LYS A 402 -24.71 -20.16 18.63
N VAL A 403 -23.89 -20.50 17.65
CA VAL A 403 -24.16 -21.61 16.70
C VAL A 403 -23.26 -22.82 16.93
N GLY A 404 -22.57 -22.90 18.07
CA GLY A 404 -21.73 -24.03 18.47
C GLY A 404 -20.30 -23.98 17.98
N VAL A 405 -19.90 -22.92 17.25
CA VAL A 405 -18.55 -22.79 16.74
C VAL A 405 -17.66 -22.13 17.79
N LYS A 406 -16.57 -22.80 18.18
CA LYS A 406 -15.64 -22.39 19.24
C LYS A 406 -14.41 -21.77 18.59
N ALA A 407 -14.42 -20.46 18.42
CA ALA A 407 -13.29 -19.73 17.84
C ALA A 407 -12.21 -19.43 18.87
N LYS A 408 -10.94 -19.64 18.50
CA LYS A 408 -9.76 -19.23 19.26
C LYS A 408 -9.11 -18.05 18.54
N ILE A 409 -9.06 -16.89 19.21
CA ILE A 409 -8.41 -15.70 18.64
C ILE A 409 -6.89 -15.88 18.68
N VAL A 410 -6.24 -15.69 17.52
CA VAL A 410 -4.79 -15.79 17.32
C VAL A 410 -4.29 -14.48 16.72
N THR A 411 -3.11 -14.03 17.13
CA THR A 411 -2.44 -12.87 16.56
C THR A 411 -0.93 -13.06 16.58
N TYR A 412 -0.22 -12.39 15.67
CA TYR A 412 1.25 -12.38 15.57
C TYR A 412 1.70 -10.95 15.31
N GLU A 413 2.99 -10.66 15.37
CA GLU A 413 3.55 -9.43 14.85
C GLU A 413 3.20 -9.29 13.35
N TRP A 414 3.05 -8.06 12.84
CA TRP A 414 2.42 -7.83 11.53
C TRP A 414 3.12 -8.53 10.36
N GLY A 415 4.43 -8.43 10.25
CA GLY A 415 5.17 -9.11 9.19
C GLY A 415 5.08 -10.64 9.28
N GLU A 416 5.14 -11.18 10.50
CA GLU A 416 4.96 -12.61 10.75
C GLU A 416 3.52 -13.05 10.49
N TYR A 417 2.53 -12.20 10.80
CA TYR A 417 1.11 -12.44 10.51
C TYR A 417 0.89 -12.62 9.00
N LEU A 418 1.42 -11.70 8.20
CA LEU A 418 1.30 -11.75 6.73
C LEU A 418 2.00 -12.99 6.15
N LYS A 419 3.24 -13.25 6.60
CA LYS A 419 4.01 -14.41 6.13
C LYS A 419 3.29 -15.72 6.41
N ARG A 420 2.85 -15.96 7.64
CA ARG A 420 2.14 -17.20 8.02
C ARG A 420 0.78 -17.32 7.33
N ALA A 421 0.08 -16.20 7.13
CA ALA A 421 -1.19 -16.20 6.40
C ALA A 421 -0.96 -16.61 4.94
N LYS A 422 0.10 -16.12 4.30
CA LYS A 422 0.49 -16.52 2.95
C LYS A 422 0.86 -18.00 2.87
N ASP A 423 1.55 -18.52 3.88
CA ASP A 423 1.90 -19.94 3.99
C ASP A 423 0.66 -20.83 4.27
N GLY A 424 -0.53 -20.23 4.49
CA GLY A 424 -1.80 -20.94 4.68
C GLY A 424 -1.92 -21.64 6.03
N GLU A 425 -1.24 -21.16 7.06
CA GLU A 425 -1.29 -21.75 8.40
C GLU A 425 -2.65 -21.56 9.08
N HIS A 426 -3.32 -20.44 8.79
CA HIS A 426 -4.62 -20.07 9.35
C HIS A 426 -5.77 -20.97 8.86
N GLU A 427 -6.81 -21.07 9.67
CA GLU A 427 -8.13 -21.55 9.25
C GLU A 427 -8.98 -20.36 8.79
N THR A 428 -9.09 -19.30 9.62
CA THR A 428 -9.67 -18.02 9.22
C THR A 428 -8.73 -16.87 9.53
N VAL A 429 -8.70 -15.86 8.67
CA VAL A 429 -7.79 -14.72 8.83
C VAL A 429 -8.47 -13.41 8.47
N MET A 430 -8.42 -12.44 9.39
CA MET A 430 -8.85 -11.07 9.10
C MET A 430 -7.85 -10.40 8.20
N MET A 431 -8.34 -9.89 7.10
CA MET A 431 -7.61 -9.13 6.11
C MET A 431 -8.47 -7.97 5.61
N GLY A 432 -7.95 -7.25 4.69
CA GLY A 432 -8.65 -6.25 3.93
C GLY A 432 -7.78 -5.77 2.79
N TRP A 433 -8.31 -4.88 2.02
CA TRP A 433 -7.65 -4.34 0.84
C TRP A 433 -8.01 -2.87 0.67
N THR A 434 -7.04 -2.09 0.30
CA THR A 434 -7.23 -0.79 -0.33
C THR A 434 -6.85 -0.95 -1.78
N GLY A 435 -7.71 -0.53 -2.71
CA GLY A 435 -7.43 -0.67 -4.14
C GLY A 435 -6.20 0.12 -4.55
N ASP A 436 -5.33 -0.49 -5.36
CA ASP A 436 -4.04 0.09 -5.75
C ASP A 436 -4.06 0.76 -7.13
N ASN A 437 -5.11 0.54 -7.93
CA ASN A 437 -5.16 1.08 -9.29
C ASN A 437 -6.55 1.56 -9.76
N GLY A 438 -7.56 1.52 -8.91
CA GLY A 438 -8.92 1.97 -9.24
C GLY A 438 -9.70 1.06 -10.20
N ASP A 439 -9.15 -0.08 -10.59
CA ASP A 439 -9.83 -1.09 -11.41
C ASP A 439 -10.37 -2.22 -10.53
N PRO A 440 -11.61 -2.72 -10.75
CA PRO A 440 -12.14 -3.89 -10.03
C PRO A 440 -11.23 -5.11 -10.08
N ASP A 441 -10.45 -5.28 -11.14
CA ASP A 441 -9.50 -6.39 -11.28
C ASP A 441 -8.56 -6.49 -10.07
N ASN A 442 -8.12 -5.37 -9.54
CA ASN A 442 -7.25 -5.30 -8.38
C ASN A 442 -7.85 -5.93 -7.11
N PHE A 443 -9.17 -6.01 -7.03
CA PHE A 443 -9.86 -6.72 -5.96
C PHE A 443 -10.12 -8.18 -6.33
N PHE A 444 -10.68 -8.44 -7.52
CA PHE A 444 -11.11 -9.79 -7.87
C PHE A 444 -9.95 -10.71 -8.23
N ALA A 445 -9.07 -10.29 -9.13
CA ALA A 445 -7.95 -11.13 -9.54
C ALA A 445 -6.88 -11.22 -8.45
N THR A 446 -6.48 -10.09 -7.87
CA THR A 446 -5.41 -10.04 -6.86
C THR A 446 -5.75 -10.83 -5.60
N LEU A 447 -7.04 -10.82 -5.17
CA LEU A 447 -7.44 -11.41 -3.88
C LEU A 447 -8.11 -12.79 -4.01
N PHE A 448 -8.68 -13.15 -5.18
CA PHE A 448 -9.48 -14.37 -5.28
C PHE A 448 -9.24 -15.20 -6.55
N SER A 449 -8.31 -14.82 -7.44
CA SER A 449 -7.95 -15.66 -8.58
C SER A 449 -7.22 -16.94 -8.16
N CYS A 450 -7.20 -17.93 -9.06
CA CYS A 450 -6.43 -19.15 -8.87
C CYS A 450 -4.92 -18.89 -8.84
N ASP A 451 -4.42 -17.92 -9.58
CA ASP A 451 -3.00 -17.56 -9.57
C ASP A 451 -2.63 -16.89 -8.24
N ALA A 452 -3.49 -16.00 -7.73
CA ALA A 452 -3.33 -15.41 -6.42
C ALA A 452 -3.38 -16.44 -5.28
N ALA A 453 -4.14 -17.53 -5.43
CA ALA A 453 -4.17 -18.63 -4.45
C ALA A 453 -2.84 -19.38 -4.35
N LYS A 454 -2.11 -19.49 -5.47
CA LYS A 454 -0.82 -20.19 -5.53
C LYS A 454 0.32 -19.34 -4.97
N GLN A 455 0.41 -18.07 -5.38
CA GLN A 455 1.60 -17.23 -5.16
C GLN A 455 1.28 -15.77 -4.80
N GLY A 456 0.00 -15.41 -4.59
CA GLY A 456 -0.46 -14.06 -4.32
C GLY A 456 -1.20 -13.91 -3.00
N SER A 457 -2.06 -12.90 -2.95
CA SER A 457 -2.79 -12.46 -1.75
C SER A 457 -4.15 -13.14 -1.54
N ASN A 458 -4.41 -14.27 -2.21
CA ASN A 458 -5.63 -15.04 -1.97
C ASN A 458 -5.49 -15.93 -0.73
N TYR A 459 -5.74 -15.35 0.43
CA TYR A 459 -5.67 -16.05 1.72
C TYR A 459 -6.78 -17.07 1.93
N SER A 460 -7.85 -17.05 1.11
CA SER A 460 -8.85 -18.11 1.14
C SER A 460 -8.38 -19.41 0.50
N LYS A 461 -7.31 -19.37 -0.30
CA LYS A 461 -6.84 -20.47 -1.15
C LYS A 461 -7.93 -21.01 -2.09
N TRP A 462 -9.02 -20.26 -2.23
CA TRP A 462 -10.14 -20.60 -3.09
C TRP A 462 -9.79 -20.40 -4.56
N CYS A 463 -9.87 -21.49 -5.32
CA CYS A 463 -9.66 -21.51 -6.76
C CYS A 463 -10.90 -22.14 -7.40
N TYR A 464 -11.76 -21.34 -8.00
CA TYR A 464 -13.06 -21.75 -8.50
C TYR A 464 -13.23 -21.41 -9.98
N LYS A 465 -13.27 -22.45 -10.82
CA LYS A 465 -13.28 -22.26 -12.28
C LYS A 465 -14.40 -21.33 -12.79
N PRO A 466 -15.67 -21.42 -12.33
CA PRO A 466 -16.71 -20.50 -12.79
C PRO A 466 -16.42 -19.02 -12.45
N PHE A 467 -15.63 -18.73 -11.42
CA PHE A 467 -15.17 -17.38 -11.13
C PHE A 467 -14.08 -16.95 -12.10
N GLU A 468 -13.10 -17.82 -12.36
CA GLU A 468 -12.06 -17.56 -13.37
C GLU A 468 -12.66 -17.32 -14.76
N ASP A 469 -13.68 -18.10 -15.13
CA ASP A 469 -14.37 -17.97 -16.43
C ASP A 469 -15.09 -16.60 -16.60
N VAL A 470 -15.21 -15.82 -15.53
CA VAL A 470 -15.77 -14.46 -15.55
C VAL A 470 -14.67 -13.40 -15.47
N ILE A 471 -13.71 -13.54 -14.52
CA ILE A 471 -12.71 -12.50 -14.30
C ILE A 471 -11.65 -12.46 -15.40
N GLN A 472 -11.23 -13.60 -15.96
CA GLN A 472 -10.21 -13.62 -17.01
C GLN A 472 -10.70 -12.94 -18.31
N PRO A 473 -11.94 -13.18 -18.82
CA PRO A 473 -12.47 -12.38 -19.90
C PRO A 473 -12.60 -10.89 -19.57
N ALA A 474 -12.96 -10.51 -18.33
CA ALA A 474 -13.06 -9.11 -17.94
C ALA A 474 -11.73 -8.37 -18.03
N ARG A 475 -10.61 -9.04 -17.77
CA ARG A 475 -9.26 -8.49 -17.91
C ARG A 475 -8.88 -8.26 -19.38
N ALA A 476 -9.28 -9.16 -20.26
CA ALA A 476 -8.95 -9.08 -21.69
C ALA A 476 -9.89 -8.17 -22.50
N GLU A 477 -11.07 -7.86 -21.97
CA GLU A 477 -12.10 -7.06 -22.65
C GLU A 477 -11.75 -5.57 -22.58
N SER A 478 -11.81 -4.88 -23.72
CA SER A 478 -11.57 -3.43 -23.81
C SER A 478 -12.84 -2.59 -23.66
N ASP A 479 -14.02 -3.18 -23.91
CA ASP A 479 -15.30 -2.50 -23.78
C ASP A 479 -15.69 -2.37 -22.31
N HIS A 480 -15.82 -1.14 -21.84
CA HIS A 480 -16.12 -0.84 -20.44
C HIS A 480 -17.44 -1.45 -19.95
N ASP A 481 -18.51 -1.36 -20.75
CA ASP A 481 -19.82 -1.86 -20.33
C ASP A 481 -19.85 -3.38 -20.22
N LYS A 482 -19.13 -4.08 -21.10
CA LYS A 482 -18.94 -5.53 -20.98
C LYS A 482 -18.13 -5.89 -19.75
N ARG A 483 -17.07 -5.14 -19.43
CA ARG A 483 -16.31 -5.33 -18.19
C ARG A 483 -17.19 -5.14 -16.96
N VAL A 484 -18.04 -4.09 -16.94
CA VAL A 484 -19.02 -3.84 -15.87
C VAL A 484 -19.93 -5.06 -15.70
N ALA A 485 -20.48 -5.62 -16.78
CA ALA A 485 -21.36 -6.78 -16.72
C ALA A 485 -20.66 -8.01 -16.15
N LEU A 486 -19.41 -8.27 -16.56
CA LEU A 486 -18.61 -9.39 -16.08
C LEU A 486 -18.27 -9.23 -14.57
N TYR A 487 -17.84 -8.04 -14.13
CA TYR A 487 -17.57 -7.85 -12.70
C TYR A 487 -18.83 -7.90 -11.83
N LYS A 488 -20.00 -7.50 -12.35
CA LYS A 488 -21.28 -7.73 -11.65
C LYS A 488 -21.58 -9.22 -11.49
N GLN A 489 -21.30 -10.02 -12.52
CA GLN A 489 -21.43 -11.49 -12.45
C GLN A 489 -20.43 -12.10 -11.46
N ALA A 490 -19.18 -11.64 -11.44
CA ALA A 490 -18.16 -12.10 -10.48
C ALA A 490 -18.62 -11.93 -9.02
N GLN A 491 -19.29 -10.81 -8.71
CA GLN A 491 -19.84 -10.54 -7.37
C GLN A 491 -20.94 -11.55 -6.98
N VAL A 492 -21.77 -11.96 -7.92
CA VAL A 492 -22.79 -13.02 -7.68
C VAL A 492 -22.12 -14.35 -7.37
N VAL A 493 -21.15 -14.77 -8.19
CA VAL A 493 -20.41 -16.04 -7.98
C VAL A 493 -19.71 -16.03 -6.63
N MET A 494 -19.07 -14.93 -6.28
CA MET A 494 -18.36 -14.79 -5.02
C MET A 494 -19.32 -14.83 -3.82
N HIS A 495 -20.46 -14.15 -3.91
CA HIS A 495 -21.50 -14.20 -2.90
C HIS A 495 -21.96 -15.66 -2.68
N ASP A 496 -22.32 -16.38 -3.73
CA ASP A 496 -22.85 -17.75 -3.63
C ASP A 496 -21.83 -18.74 -3.04
N GLN A 497 -20.55 -18.53 -3.30
CA GLN A 497 -19.46 -19.39 -2.81
C GLN A 497 -18.91 -18.99 -1.44
N ALA A 498 -19.13 -17.75 -1.00
CA ALA A 498 -18.71 -17.22 0.29
C ALA A 498 -17.25 -17.58 0.68
N PRO A 499 -16.23 -17.31 -0.16
CA PRO A 499 -14.83 -17.60 0.21
C PRO A 499 -14.33 -16.73 1.34
N ALA A 500 -15.04 -15.63 1.63
CA ALA A 500 -14.79 -14.73 2.73
C ALA A 500 -16.10 -14.13 3.26
N LEU A 501 -16.13 -13.81 4.55
CA LEU A 501 -17.11 -12.90 5.14
C LEU A 501 -16.70 -11.47 4.83
N ILE A 502 -17.39 -10.81 3.93
CA ILE A 502 -17.17 -9.38 3.61
C ILE A 502 -17.84 -8.56 4.71
N VAL A 503 -17.07 -7.69 5.37
CA VAL A 503 -17.54 -7.01 6.60
C VAL A 503 -17.90 -5.55 6.36
N ALA A 504 -16.96 -4.74 5.85
CA ALA A 504 -17.13 -3.30 5.81
C ALA A 504 -16.37 -2.63 4.67
N HIS A 505 -16.91 -1.49 4.23
CA HIS A 505 -16.17 -0.43 3.54
C HIS A 505 -16.09 0.77 4.48
N SER A 506 -14.91 1.39 4.60
CA SER A 506 -14.71 2.49 5.55
C SER A 506 -14.48 3.83 4.86
N THR A 507 -14.79 4.90 5.59
CA THR A 507 -14.31 6.26 5.27
C THR A 507 -12.88 6.39 5.81
N VAL A 508 -11.99 6.93 4.99
CA VAL A 508 -10.62 7.24 5.37
C VAL A 508 -10.58 8.64 5.97
N TYR A 509 -9.95 8.77 7.12
CA TYR A 509 -9.71 10.03 7.82
C TYR A 509 -8.22 10.24 7.99
N GLU A 510 -7.74 11.44 7.63
CA GLU A 510 -6.35 11.84 7.78
C GLU A 510 -6.27 13.20 8.50
N PRO A 511 -5.97 13.17 9.81
CA PRO A 511 -5.71 14.38 10.58
C PRO A 511 -4.36 14.98 10.20
N VAL A 512 -4.39 16.22 9.73
CA VAL A 512 -3.24 16.98 9.25
C VAL A 512 -3.17 18.31 9.97
N ARG A 513 -1.99 18.71 10.44
CA ARG A 513 -1.79 20.03 11.06
C ARG A 513 -2.05 21.16 10.05
N LYS A 514 -2.63 22.28 10.49
CA LYS A 514 -3.00 23.39 9.60
C LYS A 514 -1.84 24.09 8.91
N GLU A 515 -0.65 24.04 9.47
CA GLU A 515 0.58 24.53 8.86
C GLU A 515 1.06 23.68 7.68
N VAL A 516 0.56 22.47 7.52
CA VAL A 516 0.85 21.63 6.35
C VAL A 516 -0.01 22.08 5.18
N LYS A 517 0.64 22.44 4.08
CA LYS A 517 -0.01 22.85 2.82
C LYS A 517 0.34 21.87 1.70
N GLY A 518 -0.59 21.69 0.77
CA GLY A 518 -0.38 20.87 -0.41
C GLY A 518 -0.50 19.35 -0.16
N TYR A 519 -0.85 18.92 1.05
CA TYR A 519 -1.19 17.53 1.33
C TYR A 519 -2.54 17.18 0.70
N VAL A 520 -2.61 16.02 0.08
CA VAL A 520 -3.82 15.49 -0.60
C VAL A 520 -4.06 14.07 -0.10
N VAL A 521 -5.31 13.75 0.26
CA VAL A 521 -5.70 12.37 0.57
C VAL A 521 -5.72 11.57 -0.73
N ASP A 522 -5.03 10.46 -0.73
CA ASP A 522 -4.94 9.58 -1.88
C ASP A 522 -6.04 8.50 -1.82
N PRO A 523 -6.88 8.32 -2.85
CA PRO A 523 -7.89 7.28 -2.88
C PRO A 523 -7.30 5.87 -2.83
N LEU A 524 -6.04 5.71 -3.23
CA LEU A 524 -5.28 4.46 -3.18
C LEU A 524 -4.58 4.23 -1.82
N GLY A 525 -4.85 5.09 -0.83
CA GLY A 525 -4.39 4.93 0.55
C GLY A 525 -2.89 5.17 0.77
N LYS A 526 -2.23 5.92 -0.12
CA LYS A 526 -0.81 6.27 -0.01
C LYS A 526 -0.62 7.67 0.57
N HIS A 527 0.54 7.90 1.19
CA HIS A 527 0.86 9.16 1.84
C HIS A 527 1.99 9.88 1.08
N HIS A 528 1.61 10.88 0.29
CA HIS A 528 2.50 11.64 -0.58
C HIS A 528 2.95 12.95 0.06
N PHE A 529 4.26 13.22 0.07
CA PHE A 529 4.85 14.38 0.73
C PHE A 529 5.67 15.29 -0.19
N GLU A 530 5.82 14.95 -1.47
CA GLU A 530 6.65 15.68 -2.44
C GLU A 530 6.14 17.10 -2.71
N ASN A 531 4.82 17.33 -2.63
CA ASN A 531 4.20 18.63 -2.86
C ASN A 531 3.90 19.41 -1.57
N VAL A 532 4.27 18.86 -0.42
CA VAL A 532 3.94 19.42 0.90
C VAL A 532 4.91 20.53 1.27
N SER A 533 4.38 21.62 1.86
CA SER A 533 5.15 22.66 2.53
C SER A 533 4.66 22.89 3.97
N LEU A 534 5.52 23.48 4.78
CA LEU A 534 5.24 23.90 6.15
C LEU A 534 5.27 25.43 6.19
N ASP A 535 4.10 26.07 6.32
CA ASP A 535 3.93 27.53 6.33
C ASP A 535 3.15 28.00 7.57
#